data_2119cf2e1bac96bc2f8c89bcc15bc8eb
#
_entry.id   2119cf2e1bac96bc2f8c89bcc15bc8eb
#
_cell.length_a   1.000
_cell.length_b   1.000
_cell.length_c   1.000
_cell.angle_alpha   90.00
_cell.angle_beta   90.00
_cell.angle_gamma   90.00
#
_symmetry.space_group_name_H-M   'P 1'
#
loop_
_entity.id
_entity.type
_entity.pdbx_description
1 polymer ?
#
loop_
_entity_poly.entity_id
_entity_poly.type
_entity_poly.pdbx_seq_one_letter_code
_entity_poly.pdbx_strand_id
1 'polypeptide(L)'
;SYYYGNRLVTFPSPAVEDHAVRLVKVQNGVYDRGKSRTNRIEADAVAGEAVSRMKGWLKLPEKERPTLGVITFNIQQQSLIMDLLDAARRDDPELEWFFDDARIEPTIVKNLESVQGDERDVILFSITFWKDAAGKLTMDFGALNREGGERRLNVAITRARRELVVF
;
A
#
# COMPACT_ATOMS: atom_id res chain seq x y z
N SER A 1 -2.71 8.98 -21.79
CA SER A 1 -1.68 8.29 -21.00
C SER A 1 -0.67 7.62 -21.93
N TYR A 2 0.63 7.84 -21.73
CA TYR A 2 1.71 7.28 -22.54
C TYR A 2 1.65 5.74 -22.60
N TYR A 3 1.33 5.08 -21.50
CA TYR A 3 1.32 3.61 -21.36
C TYR A 3 0.12 2.89 -21.99
N TYR A 4 -0.94 3.62 -22.31
CA TYR A 4 -2.15 3.05 -22.90
C TYR A 4 -2.47 3.62 -24.30
N GLY A 5 -1.44 4.19 -24.97
CA GLY A 5 -1.62 4.78 -26.29
C GLY A 5 -2.71 5.88 -26.31
N ASN A 6 -2.81 6.65 -25.25
CA ASN A 6 -3.81 7.70 -25.03
C ASN A 6 -5.28 7.21 -25.03
N ARG A 7 -5.52 5.93 -24.80
CA ARG A 7 -6.87 5.33 -24.75
C ARG A 7 -7.46 5.25 -23.34
N LEU A 8 -6.65 5.55 -22.31
CA LEU A 8 -7.16 5.57 -20.94
C LEU A 8 -8.03 6.81 -20.74
N VAL A 9 -9.32 6.60 -20.56
CA VAL A 9 -10.25 7.64 -20.13
C VAL A 9 -10.17 7.71 -18.61
N THR A 10 -9.67 8.84 -18.10
CA THR A 10 -9.68 9.14 -16.67
C THR A 10 -10.86 10.07 -16.37
N PHE A 11 -11.70 9.64 -15.43
CA PHE A 11 -12.70 10.54 -14.87
C PHE A 11 -12.05 11.30 -13.71
N PRO A 12 -12.12 12.64 -13.67
CA PRO A 12 -11.64 13.37 -12.51
C PRO A 12 -12.44 12.95 -11.29
N SER A 13 -11.73 12.72 -10.17
CA SER A 13 -12.39 12.50 -8.88
C SER A 13 -13.21 13.76 -8.54
N PRO A 14 -14.44 13.62 -8.03
CA PRO A 14 -15.22 14.78 -7.56
C PRO A 14 -14.57 15.50 -6.37
N ALA A 15 -13.59 14.91 -5.70
CA ALA A 15 -12.77 15.58 -4.70
C ALA A 15 -11.63 16.34 -5.41
N VAL A 16 -11.85 17.61 -5.71
CA VAL A 16 -10.96 18.48 -6.50
C VAL A 16 -9.83 19.08 -5.67
N GLU A 17 -9.46 18.56 -4.54
CA GLU A 17 -8.39 19.15 -3.73
C GLU A 17 -7.32 18.13 -3.38
N ASP A 18 -6.09 18.49 -3.63
CA ASP A 18 -4.71 18.07 -3.23
C ASP A 18 -4.49 16.81 -2.34
N HIS A 19 -5.52 16.06 -2.02
CA HIS A 19 -5.47 14.92 -1.11
C HIS A 19 -5.54 13.54 -1.77
N ALA A 20 -5.76 13.45 -3.06
CA ALA A 20 -5.88 12.17 -3.76
C ALA A 20 -4.56 11.38 -3.79
N VAL A 21 -3.41 12.07 -3.71
CA VAL A 21 -2.08 11.44 -3.61
C VAL A 21 -1.26 12.15 -2.54
N ARG A 22 -0.81 11.39 -1.54
CA ARG A 22 0.05 11.88 -0.45
C ARG A 22 1.35 11.10 -0.44
N LEU A 23 2.47 11.80 -0.33
CA LEU A 23 3.80 11.21 -0.14
C LEU A 23 4.20 11.31 1.34
N VAL A 24 4.57 10.19 1.93
CA VAL A 24 5.12 10.10 3.30
C VAL A 24 6.61 9.77 3.21
N LYS A 25 7.45 10.71 3.61
CA LYS A 25 8.88 10.47 3.67
C LYS A 25 9.23 9.71 4.95
N VAL A 26 9.57 8.44 4.81
CA VAL A 26 10.06 7.61 5.91
C VAL A 26 11.54 7.92 6.16
N GLN A 27 11.81 8.53 7.32
CA GLN A 27 13.20 8.81 7.71
C GLN A 27 13.90 7.54 8.20
N ASN A 28 15.21 7.43 7.91
CA ASN A 28 16.06 6.33 8.34
C ASN A 28 15.63 4.93 7.84
N GLY A 29 14.78 4.87 6.81
CA GLY A 29 14.47 3.61 6.15
C GLY A 29 15.77 2.94 5.66
N VAL A 30 15.87 1.64 5.82
CA VAL A 30 16.98 0.82 5.31
C VAL A 30 16.41 -0.38 4.59
N TYR A 31 16.80 -0.54 3.33
CA TYR A 31 16.44 -1.74 2.58
C TYR A 31 17.47 -2.85 2.84
N ASP A 32 17.05 -3.93 3.49
CA ASP A 32 17.88 -5.10 3.77
C ASP A 32 18.02 -6.01 2.55
N ARG A 33 18.76 -5.51 1.56
CA ARG A 33 18.88 -6.05 0.22
C ARG A 33 19.39 -7.50 0.14
N GLY A 34 20.40 -7.81 0.93
CA GLY A 34 21.12 -9.10 0.87
C GLY A 34 20.48 -10.22 1.65
N LYS A 35 19.50 -9.93 2.50
CA LYS A 35 18.92 -10.88 3.47
C LYS A 35 17.39 -10.91 3.35
N SER A 36 16.69 -10.12 4.16
CA SER A 36 15.22 -10.14 4.24
C SER A 36 14.51 -9.56 3.03
N ARG A 37 15.16 -8.69 2.28
CA ARG A 37 14.58 -7.91 1.18
C ARG A 37 13.39 -7.05 1.60
N THR A 38 13.44 -6.55 2.84
CA THR A 38 12.44 -5.69 3.43
C THR A 38 13.02 -4.35 3.85
N ASN A 39 12.13 -3.38 4.08
CA ASN A 39 12.43 -2.13 4.77
C ASN A 39 11.56 -2.09 6.03
N ARG A 40 12.11 -2.51 7.15
CA ARG A 40 11.38 -2.66 8.42
C ARG A 40 10.79 -1.34 8.89
N ILE A 41 11.54 -0.25 8.82
CA ILE A 41 11.09 1.07 9.29
C ILE A 41 9.92 1.56 8.44
N GLU A 42 9.95 1.33 7.13
CA GLU A 42 8.84 1.65 6.25
C GLU A 42 7.62 0.75 6.53
N ALA A 43 7.85 -0.56 6.74
CA ALA A 43 6.75 -1.49 7.09
C ALA A 43 6.04 -1.08 8.38
N ASP A 44 6.80 -0.68 9.42
CA ASP A 44 6.25 -0.18 10.67
C ASP A 44 5.44 1.11 10.45
N ALA A 45 5.92 2.02 9.60
CA ALA A 45 5.20 3.25 9.27
C ALA A 45 3.88 2.95 8.52
N VAL A 46 3.90 2.05 7.54
CA VAL A 46 2.71 1.64 6.78
C VAL A 46 1.69 0.96 7.69
N ALA A 47 2.11 0.00 8.51
CA ALA A 47 1.23 -0.68 9.45
C ALA A 47 0.66 0.28 10.50
N GLY A 48 1.47 1.19 11.03
CA GLY A 48 1.04 2.23 11.96
C GLY A 48 -0.01 3.17 11.37
N GLU A 49 0.18 3.63 10.12
CA GLU A 49 -0.80 4.45 9.41
C GLU A 49 -2.11 3.67 9.20
N ALA A 50 -2.05 2.40 8.78
CA ALA A 50 -3.22 1.55 8.60
C ALA A 50 -4.03 1.44 9.90
N VAL A 51 -3.37 1.07 11.00
CA VAL A 51 -4.00 0.92 12.32
C VAL A 51 -4.59 2.24 12.82
N SER A 52 -3.86 3.34 12.68
CA SER A 52 -4.32 4.66 13.09
C SER A 52 -5.60 5.07 12.35
N ARG A 53 -5.67 4.84 11.04
CA ARG A 53 -6.87 5.10 10.24
C ARG A 53 -8.04 4.22 10.66
N MET A 54 -7.82 2.92 10.80
CA MET A 54 -8.86 1.97 11.23
C MET A 54 -9.46 2.36 12.57
N LYS A 55 -8.63 2.71 13.57
CA LYS A 55 -9.09 3.22 14.88
C LYS A 55 -9.91 4.50 14.75
N GLY A 56 -9.54 5.39 13.86
CA GLY A 56 -10.33 6.57 13.55
C GLY A 56 -11.68 6.21 12.92
N TRP A 57 -11.70 5.27 12.00
CA TRP A 57 -12.90 4.84 11.29
C TRP A 57 -13.86 3.99 12.12
N LEU A 58 -13.39 3.31 13.17
CA LEU A 58 -14.26 2.62 14.14
C LEU A 58 -15.26 3.56 14.80
N LYS A 59 -14.94 4.85 14.89
CA LYS A 59 -15.84 5.89 15.42
C LYS A 59 -16.96 6.28 14.45
N LEU A 60 -16.87 5.87 13.18
CA LEU A 60 -17.88 6.13 12.16
C LEU A 60 -18.93 5.00 12.13
N PRO A 61 -20.15 5.30 11.67
CA PRO A 61 -21.11 4.26 11.32
C PRO A 61 -20.49 3.27 10.32
N GLU A 62 -20.78 1.99 10.43
CA GLU A 62 -20.17 0.94 9.61
C GLU A 62 -20.25 1.22 8.10
N LYS A 63 -21.38 1.75 7.64
CA LYS A 63 -21.62 2.06 6.22
C LYS A 63 -20.75 3.22 5.69
N GLU A 64 -20.19 4.02 6.59
CA GLU A 64 -19.37 5.19 6.26
C GLU A 64 -17.88 4.90 6.41
N ARG A 65 -17.51 3.74 6.96
CA ARG A 65 -16.11 3.35 7.15
C ARG A 65 -15.45 3.08 5.80
N PRO A 66 -14.37 3.80 5.45
CA PRO A 66 -13.63 3.54 4.22
C PRO A 66 -13.01 2.14 4.19
N THR A 67 -12.72 1.66 3.00
CA THR A 67 -12.00 0.41 2.77
C THR A 67 -10.51 0.69 2.57
N LEU A 68 -9.65 -0.23 3.03
CA LEU A 68 -8.20 -0.07 3.00
C LEU A 68 -7.53 -1.20 2.23
N GLY A 69 -6.53 -0.84 1.44
CA GLY A 69 -5.60 -1.77 0.85
C GLY A 69 -4.15 -1.35 1.08
N VAL A 70 -3.27 -2.31 1.22
CA VAL A 70 -1.83 -2.09 1.22
C VAL A 70 -1.23 -2.78 0.01
N ILE A 71 -0.42 -2.06 -0.77
CA ILE A 71 0.29 -2.60 -1.92
C ILE A 71 1.79 -2.42 -1.71
N THR A 72 2.55 -3.48 -1.95
CA THR A 72 4.01 -3.47 -1.81
C THR A 72 4.69 -3.80 -3.14
N PHE A 73 5.94 -3.42 -3.28
CA PHE A 73 6.71 -3.77 -4.47
C PHE A 73 7.11 -5.26 -4.51
N ASN A 74 7.33 -5.88 -3.36
CA ASN A 74 7.74 -7.28 -3.28
C ASN A 74 6.96 -8.07 -2.23
N ILE A 75 7.03 -9.40 -2.34
CA ILE A 75 6.32 -10.33 -1.46
C ILE A 75 6.89 -10.34 -0.04
N GLN A 76 8.18 -10.08 0.15
CA GLN A 76 8.80 -10.07 1.48
C GLN A 76 8.28 -8.92 2.33
N GLN A 77 8.15 -7.73 1.74
CA GLN A 77 7.56 -6.58 2.41
C GLN A 77 6.07 -6.79 2.68
N GLN A 78 5.36 -7.41 1.74
CA GLN A 78 3.95 -7.81 1.93
C GLN A 78 3.81 -8.69 3.17
N SER A 79 4.61 -9.77 3.28
CA SER A 79 4.56 -10.68 4.42
C SER A 79 4.89 -9.97 5.73
N LEU A 80 5.90 -9.11 5.74
CA LEU A 80 6.26 -8.34 6.93
C LEU A 80 5.13 -7.41 7.40
N ILE A 81 4.47 -6.72 6.46
CA ILE A 81 3.34 -5.84 6.81
C ILE A 81 2.13 -6.66 7.29
N MET A 82 1.88 -7.83 6.68
CA MET A 82 0.84 -8.75 7.17
C MET A 82 1.09 -9.17 8.61
N ASP A 83 2.32 -9.59 8.93
CA ASP A 83 2.71 -9.99 10.31
C ASP A 83 2.50 -8.85 11.31
N LEU A 84 2.82 -7.60 10.93
CA LEU A 84 2.62 -6.42 11.76
C LEU A 84 1.13 -6.11 11.99
N LEU A 85 0.31 -6.21 10.95
CA LEU A 85 -1.13 -6.02 11.07
C LEU A 85 -1.79 -7.13 11.88
N ASP A 86 -1.34 -8.39 11.73
CA ASP A 86 -1.81 -9.51 12.53
C ASP A 86 -1.44 -9.34 14.01
N ALA A 87 -0.26 -8.81 14.31
CA ALA A 87 0.11 -8.45 15.68
C ALA A 87 -0.83 -7.37 16.23
N ALA A 88 -1.09 -6.31 15.45
CA ALA A 88 -2.00 -5.23 15.87
C ALA A 88 -3.43 -5.74 16.12
N ARG A 89 -3.92 -6.69 15.31
CA ARG A 89 -5.25 -7.32 15.49
C ARG A 89 -5.33 -8.15 16.77
N ARG A 90 -4.25 -8.83 17.15
CA ARG A 90 -4.18 -9.54 18.44
C ARG A 90 -4.19 -8.60 19.64
N ASP A 91 -3.54 -7.45 19.51
CA ASP A 91 -3.48 -6.44 20.56
C ASP A 91 -4.78 -5.63 20.66
N ASP A 92 -5.50 -5.46 19.56
CA ASP A 92 -6.75 -4.70 19.46
C ASP A 92 -7.78 -5.45 18.60
N PRO A 93 -8.62 -6.32 19.21
CA PRO A 93 -9.57 -7.16 18.48
C PRO A 93 -10.65 -6.37 17.71
N GLU A 94 -10.89 -5.09 18.01
CA GLU A 94 -11.86 -4.29 17.25
C GLU A 94 -11.40 -4.08 15.79
N LEU A 95 -10.09 -4.18 15.52
CA LEU A 95 -9.54 -4.09 14.18
C LEU A 95 -9.95 -5.28 13.29
N GLU A 96 -10.34 -6.41 13.88
CA GLU A 96 -10.75 -7.62 13.15
C GLU A 96 -11.89 -7.31 12.17
N TRP A 97 -12.76 -6.39 12.52
CA TRP A 97 -13.85 -5.96 11.65
C TRP A 97 -13.39 -5.56 10.24
N PHE A 98 -12.20 -4.95 10.09
CA PHE A 98 -11.68 -4.54 8.78
C PHE A 98 -11.13 -5.70 7.95
N PHE A 99 -10.83 -6.82 8.58
CA PHE A 99 -10.21 -7.99 7.94
C PHE A 99 -11.17 -9.17 7.75
N ASP A 100 -12.42 -9.05 8.23
CA ASP A 100 -13.43 -10.10 8.12
C ASP A 100 -13.74 -10.42 6.65
N ASP A 101 -13.45 -11.64 6.23
CA ASP A 101 -13.67 -12.15 4.88
C ASP A 101 -15.17 -12.19 4.47
N ALA A 102 -16.09 -12.11 5.43
CA ALA A 102 -17.52 -11.98 5.14
C ALA A 102 -17.89 -10.59 4.58
N ARG A 103 -17.01 -9.62 4.67
CA ARG A 103 -17.20 -8.29 4.09
C ARG A 103 -16.99 -8.32 2.58
N ILE A 104 -17.70 -7.44 1.88
CA ILE A 104 -17.57 -7.29 0.42
C ILE A 104 -16.16 -6.84 0.04
N GLU A 105 -15.57 -5.94 0.84
CA GLU A 105 -14.23 -5.38 0.62
C GLU A 105 -13.41 -5.40 1.92
N PRO A 106 -12.91 -6.57 2.36
CA PRO A 106 -12.01 -6.64 3.52
C PRO A 106 -10.69 -5.94 3.21
N THR A 107 -9.94 -5.59 4.25
CA THR A 107 -8.57 -5.08 4.08
C THR A 107 -7.72 -6.10 3.35
N ILE A 108 -6.97 -5.64 2.36
CA ILE A 108 -6.03 -6.46 1.59
C ILE A 108 -4.60 -5.99 1.77
N VAL A 109 -3.67 -6.94 1.75
CA VAL A 109 -2.23 -6.67 1.61
C VAL A 109 -1.73 -7.48 0.42
N LYS A 110 -1.35 -6.81 -0.65
CA LYS A 110 -0.96 -7.40 -1.93
C LYS A 110 0.39 -6.86 -2.40
N ASN A 111 1.03 -7.54 -3.32
CA ASN A 111 2.20 -6.99 -4.02
C ASN A 111 1.83 -6.63 -5.47
N LEU A 112 2.76 -5.97 -6.18
CA LEU A 112 2.57 -5.52 -7.58
C LEU A 112 2.18 -6.65 -8.55
N GLU A 113 2.53 -7.89 -8.25
CA GLU A 113 2.24 -9.03 -9.11
C GLU A 113 0.86 -9.62 -8.86
N SER A 114 0.27 -9.38 -7.68
CA SER A 114 -1.00 -9.98 -7.23
C SER A 114 -2.18 -9.02 -7.09
N VAL A 115 -1.98 -7.71 -7.27
CA VAL A 115 -3.00 -6.67 -7.00
C VAL A 115 -4.04 -6.49 -8.11
N GLN A 116 -4.12 -7.39 -9.06
CA GLN A 116 -5.04 -7.24 -10.18
C GLN A 116 -6.52 -7.35 -9.75
N GLY A 117 -7.32 -6.33 -10.09
CA GLY A 117 -8.77 -6.33 -9.86
C GLY A 117 -9.24 -5.80 -8.50
N ASP A 118 -8.34 -5.64 -7.55
CA ASP A 118 -8.67 -5.17 -6.19
C ASP A 118 -8.64 -3.63 -6.10
N GLU A 119 -9.76 -3.04 -5.72
CA GLU A 119 -9.85 -1.59 -5.47
C GLU A 119 -10.28 -1.33 -4.03
N ARG A 120 -9.77 -0.24 -3.43
CA ARG A 120 -10.16 0.22 -2.08
C ARG A 120 -10.25 1.74 -2.07
N ASP A 121 -10.97 2.28 -1.09
CA ASP A 121 -11.06 3.74 -0.93
C ASP A 121 -9.69 4.36 -0.69
N VAL A 122 -8.91 3.75 0.17
CA VAL A 122 -7.55 4.17 0.53
C VAL A 122 -6.56 3.07 0.19
N ILE A 123 -5.49 3.43 -0.51
CA ILE A 123 -4.35 2.54 -0.76
C ILE A 123 -3.10 3.13 -0.09
N LEU A 124 -2.46 2.32 0.74
CA LEU A 124 -1.13 2.58 1.28
C LEU A 124 -0.11 1.83 0.41
N PHE A 125 0.78 2.56 -0.23
CA PHE A 125 1.72 2.02 -1.20
C PHE A 125 3.13 2.05 -0.63
N SER A 126 3.68 0.85 -0.32
CA SER A 126 5.03 0.66 0.20
C SER A 126 6.01 0.44 -0.93
N ILE A 127 6.93 1.37 -1.14
CA ILE A 127 7.97 1.27 -2.18
C ILE A 127 9.02 0.23 -1.79
N THR A 128 9.31 0.09 -0.49
CA THR A 128 10.28 -0.87 0.06
C THR A 128 11.73 -0.51 -0.23
N PHE A 129 12.05 -0.16 -1.47
CA PHE A 129 13.41 0.08 -1.96
C PHE A 129 13.97 1.41 -1.48
N TRP A 130 15.09 1.35 -0.82
CA TRP A 130 15.84 2.49 -0.32
C TRP A 130 17.35 2.18 -0.28
N LYS A 131 18.12 3.05 0.31
CA LYS A 131 19.54 2.79 0.58
C LYS A 131 19.68 1.56 1.50
N ASP A 132 20.68 0.74 1.23
CA ASP A 132 21.05 -0.35 2.12
C ASP A 132 21.82 0.16 3.36
N ALA A 133 22.20 -0.75 4.26
CA ALA A 133 22.95 -0.40 5.47
C ALA A 133 24.31 0.27 5.20
N ALA A 134 24.88 0.10 3.99
CA ALA A 134 26.08 0.76 3.54
C ALA A 134 25.80 2.12 2.87
N GLY A 135 24.55 2.57 2.82
CA GLY A 135 24.13 3.82 2.20
C GLY A 135 24.03 3.75 0.67
N LYS A 136 24.13 2.58 0.06
CA LYS A 136 24.08 2.38 -1.38
C LYS A 136 22.64 2.23 -1.87
N LEU A 137 22.23 3.10 -2.77
CA LEU A 137 20.98 2.97 -3.52
C LEU A 137 21.23 2.15 -4.79
N THR A 138 20.38 1.16 -5.05
CA THR A 138 20.38 0.43 -6.31
C THR A 138 19.12 0.67 -7.09
N MET A 139 19.24 0.72 -8.40
CA MET A 139 18.13 0.91 -9.33
C MET A 139 17.45 -0.42 -9.72
N ASP A 140 17.63 -1.46 -8.91
CA ASP A 140 16.90 -2.73 -9.07
C ASP A 140 15.64 -2.71 -8.21
N PHE A 141 14.53 -2.39 -8.85
CA PHE A 141 13.20 -2.31 -8.24
C PHE A 141 12.38 -3.59 -8.48
N GLY A 142 13.04 -4.72 -8.64
CA GLY A 142 12.40 -6.03 -8.75
C GLY A 142 11.39 -6.12 -9.91
N ALA A 143 10.11 -6.23 -9.58
CA ALA A 143 9.04 -6.39 -10.57
C ALA A 143 8.93 -5.24 -11.60
N LEU A 144 9.38 -4.03 -11.23
CA LEU A 144 9.37 -2.88 -12.15
C LEU A 144 10.44 -2.97 -13.24
N ASN A 145 11.56 -3.61 -12.95
CA ASN A 145 12.65 -3.74 -13.93
C ASN A 145 12.40 -4.86 -14.96
N ARG A 146 11.32 -5.64 -14.77
CA ARG A 146 10.90 -6.67 -15.72
C ARG A 146 9.97 -6.09 -16.77
N GLU A 147 9.86 -6.77 -17.91
CA GLU A 147 8.90 -6.41 -18.96
C GLU A 147 7.48 -6.25 -18.40
N GLY A 148 6.83 -5.14 -18.73
CA GLY A 148 5.51 -4.77 -18.22
C GLY A 148 5.49 -4.24 -16.79
N GLY A 149 6.64 -3.90 -16.18
CA GLY A 149 6.73 -3.34 -14.83
C GLY A 149 5.99 -2.03 -14.70
N GLU A 150 6.10 -1.13 -15.69
CA GLU A 150 5.37 0.13 -15.75
C GLU A 150 3.84 -0.06 -15.77
N ARG A 151 3.36 -1.13 -16.42
CA ARG A 151 1.92 -1.47 -16.44
C ARG A 151 1.45 -1.93 -15.05
N ARG A 152 2.26 -2.75 -14.36
CA ARG A 152 1.97 -3.20 -13.00
C ARG A 152 1.90 -2.02 -12.03
N LEU A 153 2.86 -1.10 -12.11
CA LEU A 153 2.84 0.11 -11.31
C LEU A 153 1.57 0.94 -11.58
N ASN A 154 1.23 1.13 -12.86
CA ASN A 154 0.04 1.89 -13.21
C ASN A 154 -1.24 1.20 -12.71
N VAL A 155 -1.34 -0.12 -12.80
CA VAL A 155 -2.45 -0.87 -12.20
C VAL A 155 -2.50 -0.62 -10.69
N ALA A 156 -1.38 -0.69 -9.98
CA ALA A 156 -1.34 -0.50 -8.53
C ALA A 156 -1.77 0.90 -8.08
N ILE A 157 -1.26 1.96 -8.73
CA ILE A 157 -1.60 3.35 -8.37
C ILE A 157 -3.05 3.71 -8.71
N THR A 158 -3.68 3.01 -9.65
CA THR A 158 -5.09 3.22 -10.01
C THR A 158 -6.08 2.43 -9.15
N ARG A 159 -5.61 1.70 -8.12
CA ARG A 159 -6.47 0.93 -7.21
C ARG A 159 -7.10 1.76 -6.10
N ALA A 160 -6.64 2.97 -5.88
CA ALA A 160 -7.20 3.91 -4.91
C ALA A 160 -8.41 4.64 -5.50
N ARG A 161 -9.57 4.53 -4.87
CA ARG A 161 -10.78 5.28 -5.27
C ARG A 161 -10.80 6.70 -4.74
N ARG A 162 -10.19 6.95 -3.58
CA ARG A 162 -10.21 8.25 -2.89
C ARG A 162 -8.81 8.78 -2.59
N GLU A 163 -7.95 7.97 -1.99
CA GLU A 163 -6.63 8.41 -1.56
C GLU A 163 -5.56 7.34 -1.79
N LEU A 164 -4.46 7.75 -2.39
CA LEU A 164 -3.21 6.99 -2.48
C LEU A 164 -2.16 7.62 -1.57
N VAL A 165 -1.65 6.85 -0.61
CA VAL A 165 -0.54 7.27 0.26
C VAL A 165 0.69 6.47 -0.10
N VAL A 166 1.75 7.13 -0.52
CA VAL A 166 3.02 6.52 -0.93
C VAL A 166 4.06 6.71 0.17
N PHE A 167 4.71 5.63 0.57
CA PHE A 167 5.78 5.58 1.58
C PHE A 167 7.13 5.34 0.95
#